data_c1ea2207093b71c1a7ed280b07b65044
#
_entry.id   c1ea2207093b71c1a7ed280b07b65044
#
_cell.length_a   1.000
_cell.length_b   1.000
_cell.length_c   1.000
_cell.angle_alpha   90.00
_cell.angle_beta   90.00
_cell.angle_gamma   90.00
#
_symmetry.space_group_name_H-M   'P 1'
#
loop_
_entity.id
_entity.type
_entity.pdbx_description
1 polymer ?
#
loop_
_entity_poly.entity_id
_entity_poly.type
_entity_poly.pdbx_seq_one_letter_code
_entity_poly.pdbx_strand_id
1 'polypeptide(L)'
;ATTPVIPAAREAMADALARWANPSSPHSEGRAARAALENARTRVSAALNWDGEVIFTSGASEAIAIALRGHDAVASAVEHDAVLAVAGATRLPVGPDGYVDRNAITGPARYAVQSVNNETGVIQPMAEIADLVRANGGILFADCSQSAGKLPLPDADVICVSAHKLGGPPGMGALLVRNLGLLTPTGGQEQGYRRGTENLPAAIGFATALDAGFAWVEKAVRLREVLDAAITASGGIVVAEASNRLATIGSYRMPGVAASSQLINCDRAGIAVSAGSACSSGTLKTSHVLGAMGWDGRSASEVVRVSFNADTSESDVARFLDVWRNIVIRAKAA
;
A
#
# COMPACT_ATOMS: atom_id res chain seq x y z
N ALA A 1 -3.89 1.87 4.95
CA ALA A 1 -4.11 1.02 6.12
C ALA A 1 -4.66 -0.34 5.69
N THR A 2 -4.64 -1.33 6.59
CA THR A 2 -5.36 -2.60 6.43
C THR A 2 -6.86 -2.32 6.33
N THR A 3 -7.54 -3.02 5.42
CA THR A 3 -9.00 -2.99 5.30
C THR A 3 -9.61 -4.30 5.84
N PRO A 4 -10.85 -4.29 6.35
CA PRO A 4 -11.55 -5.53 6.66
C PRO A 4 -11.64 -6.45 5.42
N VAL A 5 -11.57 -7.76 5.64
CA VAL A 5 -11.81 -8.74 4.57
C VAL A 5 -13.29 -8.68 4.20
N ILE A 6 -13.59 -8.47 2.93
CA ILE A 6 -14.98 -8.35 2.46
C ILE A 6 -15.74 -9.68 2.63
N PRO A 7 -17.07 -9.65 2.86
CA PRO A 7 -17.87 -10.86 3.08
C PRO A 7 -17.67 -11.93 2.00
N ALA A 8 -17.77 -11.55 0.73
CA ALA A 8 -17.58 -12.46 -0.40
C ALA A 8 -16.22 -13.18 -0.39
N ALA A 9 -15.14 -12.47 -0.03
CA ALA A 9 -13.81 -13.09 0.07
C ALA A 9 -13.74 -14.08 1.24
N ARG A 10 -14.35 -13.77 2.40
CA ARG A 10 -14.42 -14.70 3.54
C ARG A 10 -15.16 -15.98 3.20
N GLU A 11 -16.30 -15.86 2.53
CA GLU A 11 -17.12 -17.01 2.10
C GLU A 11 -16.35 -17.86 1.09
N ALA A 12 -15.77 -17.26 0.06
CA ALA A 12 -14.97 -17.97 -0.94
C ALA A 12 -13.78 -18.72 -0.32
N MET A 13 -13.13 -18.12 0.70
CA MET A 13 -12.05 -18.77 1.44
C MET A 13 -12.55 -19.94 2.28
N ALA A 14 -13.69 -19.80 2.96
CA ALA A 14 -14.28 -20.88 3.76
C ALA A 14 -14.64 -22.09 2.87
N ASP A 15 -15.25 -21.85 1.72
CA ASP A 15 -15.56 -22.88 0.74
C ASP A 15 -14.30 -23.57 0.19
N ALA A 16 -13.25 -22.81 -0.04
CA ALA A 16 -11.98 -23.36 -0.50
C ALA A 16 -11.27 -24.20 0.57
N LEU A 17 -11.37 -23.80 1.84
CA LEU A 17 -10.87 -24.59 2.98
C LEU A 17 -11.62 -25.91 3.14
N ALA A 18 -12.94 -25.91 2.96
CA ALA A 18 -13.76 -27.13 3.05
C ALA A 18 -13.41 -28.18 1.99
N ARG A 19 -12.85 -27.77 0.87
CA ARG A 19 -12.46 -28.62 -0.28
C ARG A 19 -10.96 -28.63 -0.54
N TRP A 20 -10.16 -28.23 0.47
CA TRP A 20 -8.73 -28.06 0.29
C TRP A 20 -8.01 -29.36 -0.06
N ALA A 21 -7.15 -29.27 -1.07
CA ALA A 21 -6.16 -30.27 -1.42
C ALA A 21 -4.87 -29.58 -1.84
N ASN A 22 -3.74 -30.30 -1.78
CA ASN A 22 -2.46 -29.73 -2.18
C ASN A 22 -2.40 -29.58 -3.71
N PRO A 23 -2.20 -28.37 -4.26
CA PRO A 23 -2.12 -28.14 -5.70
C PRO A 23 -0.98 -28.87 -6.41
N SER A 24 0.01 -29.36 -5.67
CA SER A 24 1.13 -30.14 -6.20
C SER A 24 0.86 -31.65 -6.28
N SER A 25 -0.27 -32.12 -5.75
CA SER A 25 -0.62 -33.55 -5.74
C SER A 25 -1.15 -34.03 -7.10
N PRO A 26 -0.75 -35.24 -7.59
CA PRO A 26 -1.15 -35.72 -8.90
C PRO A 26 -2.55 -36.34 -8.97
N HIS A 27 -3.23 -36.58 -7.83
CA HIS A 27 -4.58 -37.15 -7.76
C HIS A 27 -5.67 -36.12 -8.17
N SER A 28 -6.91 -36.55 -8.31
CA SER A 28 -8.03 -35.75 -8.82
C SER A 28 -8.24 -34.44 -8.03
N GLU A 29 -8.22 -34.52 -6.70
CA GLU A 29 -8.41 -33.39 -5.79
C GLU A 29 -7.27 -32.38 -5.91
N GLY A 30 -6.01 -32.87 -6.04
CA GLY A 30 -4.84 -32.01 -6.25
C GLY A 30 -4.88 -31.29 -7.61
N ARG A 31 -5.30 -31.99 -8.68
CA ARG A 31 -5.51 -31.34 -9.98
C ARG A 31 -6.62 -30.30 -9.95
N ALA A 32 -7.71 -30.58 -9.22
CA ALA A 32 -8.78 -29.60 -9.02
C ALA A 32 -8.31 -28.36 -8.25
N ALA A 33 -7.52 -28.58 -7.18
CA ALA A 33 -6.89 -27.50 -6.44
C ALA A 33 -5.93 -26.68 -7.30
N ARG A 34 -5.11 -27.32 -8.16
CA ARG A 34 -4.24 -26.62 -9.12
C ARG A 34 -5.05 -25.79 -10.10
N ALA A 35 -6.10 -26.34 -10.67
CA ALA A 35 -6.98 -25.60 -11.57
C ALA A 35 -7.64 -24.39 -10.89
N ALA A 36 -8.03 -24.52 -9.63
CA ALA A 36 -8.58 -23.40 -8.85
C ALA A 36 -7.54 -22.31 -8.57
N LEU A 37 -6.27 -22.69 -8.28
CA LEU A 37 -5.17 -21.75 -8.11
C LEU A 37 -4.89 -20.96 -9.39
N GLU A 38 -4.80 -21.64 -10.53
CA GLU A 38 -4.58 -20.99 -11.82
C GLU A 38 -5.77 -20.10 -12.24
N ASN A 39 -7.00 -20.51 -11.91
CA ASN A 39 -8.18 -19.64 -12.09
C ASN A 39 -8.08 -18.38 -11.24
N ALA A 40 -7.68 -18.49 -9.95
CA ALA A 40 -7.47 -17.33 -9.12
C ALA A 40 -6.38 -16.40 -9.68
N ARG A 41 -5.30 -16.97 -10.23
CA ARG A 41 -4.22 -16.22 -10.89
C ARG A 41 -4.73 -15.44 -12.10
N THR A 42 -5.49 -16.08 -12.96
CA THR A 42 -6.10 -15.45 -14.14
C THR A 42 -7.04 -14.31 -13.75
N ARG A 43 -7.86 -14.50 -12.70
CA ARG A 43 -8.76 -13.44 -12.19
C ARG A 43 -7.98 -12.25 -11.64
N VAL A 44 -6.92 -12.49 -10.88
CA VAL A 44 -6.03 -11.39 -10.38
C VAL A 44 -5.42 -10.63 -11.55
N SER A 45 -4.89 -11.33 -12.56
CA SER A 45 -4.32 -10.73 -13.77
C SER A 45 -5.37 -9.87 -14.50
N ALA A 46 -6.57 -10.43 -14.74
CA ALA A 46 -7.66 -9.73 -15.42
C ALA A 46 -8.15 -8.50 -14.64
N ALA A 47 -8.39 -8.62 -13.34
CA ALA A 47 -8.88 -7.53 -12.49
C ALA A 47 -7.89 -6.37 -12.38
N LEU A 48 -6.59 -6.65 -12.49
CA LEU A 48 -5.51 -5.65 -12.47
C LEU A 48 -5.10 -5.18 -13.87
N ASN A 49 -5.73 -5.71 -14.93
CA ASN A 49 -5.35 -5.47 -16.34
C ASN A 49 -3.85 -5.71 -16.57
N TRP A 50 -3.35 -6.84 -16.07
CA TRP A 50 -1.94 -7.23 -16.16
C TRP A 50 -1.74 -8.35 -17.18
N ASP A 51 -0.80 -8.18 -18.10
CA ASP A 51 -0.51 -9.10 -19.21
C ASP A 51 0.77 -9.95 -19.02
N GLY A 52 1.49 -9.73 -17.91
CA GLY A 52 2.69 -10.50 -17.53
C GLY A 52 2.40 -11.64 -16.56
N GLU A 53 3.45 -12.16 -15.95
CA GLU A 53 3.39 -13.24 -14.97
C GLU A 53 2.90 -12.74 -13.60
N VAL A 54 2.21 -13.60 -12.88
CA VAL A 54 1.73 -13.36 -11.51
C VAL A 54 2.30 -14.44 -10.60
N ILE A 55 3.05 -14.06 -9.58
CA ILE A 55 3.58 -14.94 -8.55
C ILE A 55 2.84 -14.62 -7.24
N PHE A 56 2.15 -15.58 -6.67
CA PHE A 56 1.52 -15.42 -5.37
C PHE A 56 2.56 -15.41 -4.25
N THR A 57 2.39 -14.50 -3.30
CA THR A 57 3.27 -14.30 -2.15
C THR A 57 2.46 -14.19 -0.87
N SER A 58 3.13 -14.22 0.29
CA SER A 58 2.49 -13.99 1.58
C SER A 58 2.13 -12.52 1.85
N GLY A 59 2.42 -11.63 0.90
CA GLY A 59 2.16 -10.20 0.97
C GLY A 59 3.21 -9.40 0.24
N ALA A 60 3.04 -8.07 0.22
CA ALA A 60 3.97 -7.18 -0.46
C ALA A 60 5.42 -7.31 0.06
N SER A 61 5.63 -7.54 1.36
CA SER A 61 6.99 -7.66 1.92
C SER A 61 7.77 -8.86 1.34
N GLU A 62 7.12 -10.01 1.13
CA GLU A 62 7.74 -11.15 0.43
C GLU A 62 7.97 -10.85 -1.05
N ALA A 63 6.99 -10.23 -1.71
CA ALA A 63 7.11 -9.81 -3.10
C ALA A 63 8.29 -8.84 -3.32
N ILE A 64 8.45 -7.86 -2.44
CA ILE A 64 9.57 -6.90 -2.41
C ILE A 64 10.90 -7.66 -2.24
N ALA A 65 10.96 -8.60 -1.28
CA ALA A 65 12.16 -9.38 -1.04
C ALA A 65 12.55 -10.25 -2.24
N ILE A 66 11.59 -10.86 -2.95
CA ILE A 66 11.84 -11.62 -4.17
C ILE A 66 12.35 -10.72 -5.29
N ALA A 67 11.73 -9.53 -5.45
CA ALA A 67 12.05 -8.59 -6.53
C ALA A 67 13.39 -7.88 -6.36
N LEU A 68 13.78 -7.53 -5.13
CA LEU A 68 14.89 -6.62 -4.88
C LEU A 68 16.12 -7.29 -4.25
N ARG A 69 15.97 -8.45 -3.63
CA ARG A 69 17.10 -9.13 -2.98
C ARG A 69 18.20 -9.49 -3.98
N GLY A 70 19.45 -9.13 -3.65
CA GLY A 70 20.61 -9.36 -4.50
C GLY A 70 20.79 -8.31 -5.61
N HIS A 71 19.96 -7.28 -5.63
CA HIS A 71 20.11 -6.13 -6.51
C HIS A 71 20.40 -4.87 -5.69
N ASP A 72 21.34 -4.06 -6.16
CA ASP A 72 21.61 -2.74 -5.56
C ASP A 72 20.57 -1.73 -6.10
N ALA A 73 19.35 -1.83 -5.59
CA ALA A 73 18.24 -1.01 -6.07
C ALA A 73 18.30 0.41 -5.48
N VAL A 74 18.09 1.41 -6.32
CA VAL A 74 17.93 2.82 -5.93
C VAL A 74 16.47 3.04 -5.52
N ALA A 75 16.22 3.25 -4.23
CA ALA A 75 14.87 3.41 -3.71
C ALA A 75 14.49 4.87 -3.48
N SER A 76 13.24 5.23 -3.67
CA SER A 76 12.78 6.56 -3.26
C SER A 76 12.93 6.74 -1.74
N ALA A 77 13.25 7.95 -1.30
CA ALA A 77 13.46 8.25 0.12
C ALA A 77 12.19 8.10 0.98
N VAL A 78 11.03 7.98 0.34
CA VAL A 78 9.72 7.84 0.98
C VAL A 78 9.12 6.44 0.86
N GLU A 79 9.93 5.45 0.47
CA GLU A 79 9.47 4.06 0.38
C GLU A 79 9.05 3.48 1.73
N HIS A 80 8.23 2.44 1.67
CA HIS A 80 7.90 1.65 2.86
C HIS A 80 9.16 0.95 3.41
N ASP A 81 9.24 0.79 4.74
CA ASP A 81 10.37 0.13 5.43
C ASP A 81 10.75 -1.23 4.81
N ALA A 82 9.79 -1.99 4.30
CA ALA A 82 10.06 -3.27 3.64
C ALA A 82 10.91 -3.13 2.36
N VAL A 83 10.77 -2.03 1.62
CA VAL A 83 11.61 -1.71 0.46
C VAL A 83 12.98 -1.22 0.94
N LEU A 84 12.99 -0.27 1.89
CA LEU A 84 14.23 0.31 2.41
C LEU A 84 15.14 -0.74 3.08
N ALA A 85 14.57 -1.79 3.65
CA ALA A 85 15.31 -2.88 4.30
C ALA A 85 16.08 -3.79 3.32
N VAL A 86 15.69 -3.82 2.04
CA VAL A 86 16.27 -4.73 1.03
C VAL A 86 16.90 -4.00 -0.16
N ALA A 87 16.56 -2.72 -0.36
CA ALA A 87 17.17 -1.88 -1.39
C ALA A 87 18.61 -1.49 -1.03
N GLY A 88 19.37 -1.02 -2.02
CA GLY A 88 20.69 -0.43 -1.82
C GLY A 88 20.68 0.81 -0.92
N ALA A 89 21.84 1.38 -0.66
CA ALA A 89 21.96 2.57 0.19
C ALA A 89 21.53 3.87 -0.51
N THR A 90 21.57 3.88 -1.84
CA THR A 90 21.23 5.07 -2.65
C THR A 90 19.73 5.37 -2.59
N ARG A 91 19.40 6.66 -2.42
CA ARG A 91 18.01 7.12 -2.37
C ARG A 91 17.75 8.16 -3.45
N LEU A 92 16.58 8.02 -4.13
CA LEU A 92 16.02 9.12 -4.93
C LEU A 92 15.48 10.18 -3.97
N PRO A 93 15.92 11.42 -4.04
CA PRO A 93 15.39 12.51 -3.24
C PRO A 93 13.91 12.76 -3.55
N VAL A 94 13.21 13.40 -2.61
CA VAL A 94 11.82 13.86 -2.81
C VAL A 94 11.72 15.33 -2.43
N GLY A 95 10.82 16.04 -3.10
CA GLY A 95 10.48 17.42 -2.77
C GLY A 95 9.56 17.53 -1.53
N PRO A 96 9.32 18.75 -1.02
CA PRO A 96 8.36 19.01 0.05
C PRO A 96 6.92 18.61 -0.32
N ASP A 97 6.62 18.51 -1.59
CA ASP A 97 5.38 18.01 -2.19
C ASP A 97 5.25 16.48 -2.15
N GLY A 98 6.32 15.76 -1.79
CA GLY A 98 6.39 14.30 -1.71
C GLY A 98 6.64 13.61 -3.06
N TYR A 99 6.86 14.35 -4.14
CA TYR A 99 7.23 13.76 -5.43
C TYR A 99 8.72 13.45 -5.49
N VAL A 100 9.04 12.33 -6.14
CA VAL A 100 10.43 11.94 -6.44
C VAL A 100 11.06 12.96 -7.37
N ASP A 101 12.30 13.37 -7.07
CA ASP A 101 13.11 14.16 -7.99
C ASP A 101 13.52 13.31 -9.20
N ARG A 102 12.82 13.51 -10.30
CA ARG A 102 13.04 12.77 -11.55
C ARG A 102 14.40 13.02 -12.17
N ASN A 103 15.04 14.16 -11.87
CA ASN A 103 16.41 14.45 -12.36
C ASN A 103 17.46 13.54 -11.71
N ALA A 104 17.13 12.89 -10.59
CA ALA A 104 18.01 11.92 -9.95
C ALA A 104 17.95 10.51 -10.60
N ILE A 105 17.05 10.29 -11.57
CA ILE A 105 16.98 9.04 -12.34
C ILE A 105 18.02 9.12 -13.47
N THR A 106 19.21 8.60 -13.18
CA THR A 106 20.37 8.69 -14.09
C THR A 106 21.06 7.34 -14.22
N GLY A 107 21.06 6.74 -15.40
CA GLY A 107 21.77 5.50 -15.69
C GLY A 107 20.97 4.20 -15.43
N PRO A 108 21.56 3.07 -15.80
CA PRO A 108 20.91 1.76 -15.80
C PRO A 108 20.95 1.13 -14.41
N ALA A 109 19.93 1.42 -13.60
CA ALA A 109 19.76 0.83 -12.26
C ALA A 109 18.38 0.20 -12.11
N ARG A 110 18.18 -0.58 -11.06
CA ARG A 110 16.85 -0.99 -10.61
C ARG A 110 16.32 0.11 -9.68
N TYR A 111 15.27 0.76 -10.10
CA TYR A 111 14.62 1.82 -9.33
C TYR A 111 13.40 1.26 -8.60
N ALA A 112 13.28 1.57 -7.31
CA ALA A 112 12.14 1.18 -6.49
C ALA A 112 11.34 2.44 -6.10
N VAL A 113 10.12 2.55 -6.64
CA VAL A 113 9.24 3.71 -6.41
C VAL A 113 7.84 3.23 -6.09
N GLN A 114 7.30 3.63 -4.93
CA GLN A 114 5.90 3.36 -4.60
C GLN A 114 4.97 4.22 -5.46
N SER A 115 3.92 3.62 -6.01
CA SER A 115 2.94 4.34 -6.81
C SER A 115 2.15 5.37 -5.98
N VAL A 116 1.83 5.01 -4.72
CA VAL A 116 1.14 5.88 -3.76
C VAL A 116 1.78 5.77 -2.40
N ASN A 117 2.14 6.89 -1.82
CA ASN A 117 2.74 6.91 -0.48
C ASN A 117 1.73 6.46 0.60
N ASN A 118 2.12 5.53 1.43
CA ASN A 118 1.27 4.92 2.45
C ASN A 118 0.96 5.84 3.65
N GLU A 119 1.70 6.94 3.81
CA GLU A 119 1.47 7.92 4.87
C GLU A 119 0.71 9.15 4.33
N THR A 120 1.22 9.79 3.29
CA THR A 120 0.67 11.06 2.78
C THR A 120 -0.44 10.88 1.75
N GLY A 121 -0.49 9.72 1.10
CA GLY A 121 -1.40 9.48 -0.03
C GLY A 121 -0.90 10.04 -1.36
N VAL A 122 0.25 10.71 -1.42
CA VAL A 122 0.79 11.29 -2.66
C VAL A 122 0.93 10.22 -3.74
N ILE A 123 0.36 10.49 -4.91
CA ILE A 123 0.41 9.64 -6.10
C ILE A 123 1.61 10.08 -6.93
N GLN A 124 2.60 9.21 -7.09
CA GLN A 124 3.78 9.52 -7.90
C GLN A 124 3.43 9.61 -9.39
N PRO A 125 4.11 10.45 -10.18
CA PRO A 125 3.91 10.55 -11.63
C PRO A 125 4.57 9.36 -12.34
N MET A 126 3.98 8.16 -12.14
CA MET A 126 4.59 6.88 -12.52
C MET A 126 4.84 6.73 -14.01
N ALA A 127 4.03 7.36 -14.87
CA ALA A 127 4.24 7.33 -16.32
C ALA A 127 5.56 8.01 -16.70
N GLU A 128 5.79 9.23 -16.19
CA GLU A 128 7.03 9.98 -16.43
C GLU A 128 8.26 9.25 -15.83
N ILE A 129 8.10 8.66 -14.63
CA ILE A 129 9.15 7.88 -13.99
C ILE A 129 9.49 6.64 -14.82
N ALA A 130 8.50 5.91 -15.32
CA ALA A 130 8.69 4.73 -16.15
C ALA A 130 9.44 5.07 -17.46
N ASP A 131 9.05 6.16 -18.12
CA ASP A 131 9.72 6.63 -19.33
C ASP A 131 11.17 7.00 -19.09
N LEU A 132 11.47 7.72 -18.00
CA LEU A 132 12.83 8.08 -17.63
C LEU A 132 13.68 6.86 -17.28
N VAL A 133 13.15 5.93 -16.48
CA VAL A 133 13.86 4.69 -16.12
C VAL A 133 14.19 3.89 -17.39
N ARG A 134 13.22 3.73 -18.29
CA ARG A 134 13.41 3.01 -19.56
C ARG A 134 14.42 3.71 -20.47
N ALA A 135 14.34 5.04 -20.59
CA ALA A 135 15.28 5.83 -21.40
C ALA A 135 16.72 5.71 -20.90
N ASN A 136 16.92 5.49 -19.61
CA ASN A 136 18.23 5.27 -18.99
C ASN A 136 18.65 3.78 -18.93
N GLY A 137 17.90 2.86 -19.57
CA GLY A 137 18.20 1.42 -19.57
C GLY A 137 18.00 0.75 -18.21
N GLY A 138 17.23 1.36 -17.31
CA GLY A 138 16.92 0.86 -15.98
C GLY A 138 15.73 -0.11 -15.95
N ILE A 139 15.45 -0.63 -14.76
CA ILE A 139 14.30 -1.50 -14.45
C ILE A 139 13.47 -0.83 -13.35
N LEU A 140 12.17 -0.69 -13.56
CA LEU A 140 11.26 -0.09 -12.58
C LEU A 140 10.55 -1.17 -11.76
N PHE A 141 10.81 -1.16 -10.44
CA PHE A 141 9.97 -1.83 -9.45
C PHE A 141 8.99 -0.83 -8.86
N ALA A 142 7.69 -1.14 -8.88
CA ALA A 142 6.64 -0.30 -8.30
C ALA A 142 5.95 -0.98 -7.12
N ASP A 143 5.95 -0.35 -5.93
CA ASP A 143 5.07 -0.77 -4.83
C ASP A 143 3.67 -0.19 -5.05
N CYS A 144 2.75 -1.04 -5.50
CA CYS A 144 1.34 -0.72 -5.71
C CYS A 144 0.43 -1.17 -4.56
N SER A 145 0.97 -1.44 -3.39
CA SER A 145 0.19 -1.91 -2.22
C SER A 145 -0.96 -0.97 -1.83
N GLN A 146 -0.86 0.33 -2.11
CA GLN A 146 -1.91 1.29 -1.81
C GLN A 146 -2.82 1.58 -3.00
N SER A 147 -2.30 1.46 -4.22
CA SER A 147 -2.97 1.87 -5.46
C SER A 147 -3.70 0.74 -6.18
N ALA A 148 -3.22 -0.50 -6.07
CA ALA A 148 -3.78 -1.63 -6.81
C ALA A 148 -5.30 -1.75 -6.64
N GLY A 149 -6.00 -1.90 -7.77
CA GLY A 149 -7.45 -1.91 -7.87
C GLY A 149 -8.13 -0.53 -7.75
N LYS A 150 -7.50 0.45 -7.10
CA LYS A 150 -8.05 1.80 -6.91
C LYS A 150 -7.60 2.79 -7.99
N LEU A 151 -6.44 2.53 -8.59
CA LEU A 151 -5.87 3.24 -9.73
C LEU A 151 -5.37 2.22 -10.74
N PRO A 152 -5.24 2.59 -12.02
CA PRO A 152 -4.54 1.78 -13.00
C PRO A 152 -3.12 1.45 -12.53
N LEU A 153 -2.64 0.25 -12.84
CA LEU A 153 -1.25 -0.10 -12.59
C LEU A 153 -0.32 0.75 -13.47
N PRO A 154 0.84 1.15 -12.95
CA PRO A 154 1.86 1.83 -13.76
C PRO A 154 2.52 0.86 -14.76
N ASP A 155 3.10 1.42 -15.82
CA ASP A 155 3.94 0.68 -16.77
C ASP A 155 5.32 0.39 -16.15
N ALA A 156 5.34 -0.52 -15.18
CA ALA A 156 6.55 -0.97 -14.49
C ALA A 156 6.92 -2.40 -14.89
N ASP A 157 8.20 -2.75 -14.73
CA ASP A 157 8.70 -4.10 -15.06
C ASP A 157 8.31 -5.13 -14.01
N VAL A 158 8.26 -4.67 -12.75
CA VAL A 158 7.95 -5.50 -11.58
C VAL A 158 7.05 -4.71 -10.63
N ILE A 159 5.96 -5.31 -10.18
CA ILE A 159 4.98 -4.64 -9.29
C ILE A 159 4.67 -5.55 -8.10
N CYS A 160 4.63 -5.01 -6.88
CA CYS A 160 4.08 -5.73 -5.75
C CYS A 160 2.69 -5.23 -5.33
N VAL A 161 1.84 -6.16 -4.89
CA VAL A 161 0.48 -5.91 -4.42
C VAL A 161 0.22 -6.66 -3.12
N SER A 162 -0.56 -6.08 -2.22
CA SER A 162 -0.93 -6.68 -0.93
C SER A 162 -2.44 -6.80 -0.79
N ALA A 163 -2.95 -8.01 -0.60
CA ALA A 163 -4.39 -8.28 -0.54
C ALA A 163 -5.10 -7.58 0.62
N HIS A 164 -4.49 -7.49 1.81
CA HIS A 164 -5.11 -6.91 3.00
C HIS A 164 -5.35 -5.39 2.95
N LYS A 165 -4.90 -4.72 1.89
CA LYS A 165 -5.13 -3.28 1.67
C LYS A 165 -6.24 -2.99 0.68
N LEU A 166 -6.89 -4.04 0.17
CA LEU A 166 -7.95 -3.94 -0.84
C LEU A 166 -9.18 -4.85 -0.55
N GLY A 167 -9.34 -5.28 0.69
CA GLY A 167 -10.48 -6.12 1.10
C GLY A 167 -10.22 -7.62 1.01
N GLY A 168 -9.01 -8.01 0.63
CA GLY A 168 -8.55 -9.39 0.61
C GLY A 168 -7.93 -9.84 1.95
N PRO A 169 -7.55 -11.12 2.04
CA PRO A 169 -7.02 -11.71 3.28
C PRO A 169 -5.61 -11.21 3.65
N PRO A 170 -5.27 -11.14 4.94
CA PRO A 170 -3.89 -11.03 5.37
C PRO A 170 -3.11 -12.29 4.98
N GLY A 171 -1.78 -12.18 4.92
CA GLY A 171 -0.92 -13.31 4.55
C GLY A 171 -1.02 -13.68 3.06
N MET A 172 -1.46 -12.75 2.21
CA MET A 172 -1.57 -12.91 0.76
C MET A 172 -1.20 -11.63 0.02
N GLY A 173 -0.51 -11.81 -1.10
CA GLY A 173 -0.15 -10.75 -2.05
C GLY A 173 0.25 -11.35 -3.39
N ALA A 174 0.69 -10.49 -4.28
CA ALA A 174 1.23 -10.89 -5.58
C ALA A 174 2.44 -10.06 -5.97
N LEU A 175 3.35 -10.70 -6.67
CA LEU A 175 4.41 -10.10 -7.46
C LEU A 175 4.02 -10.25 -8.93
N LEU A 176 3.85 -9.14 -9.61
CA LEU A 176 3.54 -9.06 -11.03
C LEU A 176 4.84 -8.77 -11.77
N VAL A 177 5.16 -9.53 -12.79
CA VAL A 177 6.47 -9.45 -13.46
C VAL A 177 6.27 -9.53 -14.97
N ARG A 178 6.83 -8.60 -15.72
CA ARG A 178 6.78 -8.66 -17.19
C ARG A 178 7.64 -9.77 -17.76
N ASN A 179 8.79 -10.02 -17.15
CA ASN A 179 9.73 -11.06 -17.56
C ASN A 179 10.36 -11.72 -16.34
N LEU A 180 10.14 -13.02 -16.19
CA LEU A 180 10.70 -13.80 -15.09
C LEU A 180 12.25 -13.80 -15.03
N GLY A 181 12.92 -13.51 -16.14
CA GLY A 181 14.37 -13.31 -16.18
C GLY A 181 14.88 -12.12 -15.34
N LEU A 182 13.97 -11.23 -14.88
CA LEU A 182 14.29 -10.15 -13.95
C LEU A 182 14.44 -10.62 -12.49
N LEU A 183 14.08 -11.87 -12.20
CA LEU A 183 14.10 -12.45 -10.85
C LEU A 183 15.14 -13.56 -10.76
N THR A 184 15.60 -13.83 -9.54
CA THR A 184 16.45 -14.96 -9.25
C THR A 184 15.60 -16.15 -8.77
N PRO A 185 15.61 -17.30 -9.48
CA PRO A 185 14.89 -18.50 -9.04
C PRO A 185 15.38 -18.98 -7.67
N THR A 186 14.43 -19.38 -6.81
CA THR A 186 14.74 -19.97 -5.50
C THR A 186 14.36 -21.43 -5.40
N GLY A 187 13.74 -21.99 -6.44
CA GLY A 187 13.15 -23.31 -6.49
C GLY A 187 11.78 -23.40 -5.81
N GLY A 188 11.11 -24.53 -5.94
CA GLY A 188 9.79 -24.77 -5.33
C GLY A 188 8.62 -24.44 -6.24
N GLN A 189 7.56 -23.92 -5.64
CA GLN A 189 6.30 -23.55 -6.29
C GLN A 189 6.41 -22.20 -7.02
N GLU A 190 5.29 -21.68 -7.50
CA GLU A 190 5.23 -20.40 -8.18
C GLU A 190 6.29 -20.26 -9.26
N GLN A 191 6.29 -21.22 -10.19
CA GLN A 191 7.23 -21.30 -11.33
C GLN A 191 8.73 -21.35 -10.90
N GLY A 192 9.02 -21.75 -9.65
CA GLY A 192 10.37 -21.80 -9.11
C GLY A 192 10.86 -20.52 -8.43
N TYR A 193 9.99 -19.56 -8.22
CA TYR A 193 10.35 -18.26 -7.61
C TYR A 193 9.90 -18.11 -6.16
N ARG A 194 9.11 -19.06 -5.64
CA ARG A 194 8.67 -19.07 -4.25
C ARG A 194 8.62 -20.49 -3.70
N ARG A 195 9.19 -20.71 -2.51
CA ARG A 195 9.11 -21.99 -1.80
C ARG A 195 7.89 -22.04 -0.89
N GLY A 196 7.41 -23.24 -0.63
CA GLY A 196 6.29 -23.55 0.26
C GLY A 196 4.97 -23.70 -0.49
N THR A 197 4.11 -24.58 0.05
CA THR A 197 2.78 -24.85 -0.52
C THR A 197 1.98 -23.58 -0.67
N GLU A 198 1.31 -23.44 -1.79
CA GLU A 198 0.48 -22.28 -2.11
C GLU A 198 -0.73 -22.20 -1.19
N ASN A 199 -1.03 -21.01 -0.70
CA ASN A 199 -2.23 -20.75 0.10
C ASN A 199 -3.44 -20.54 -0.82
N LEU A 200 -3.96 -21.65 -1.39
CA LEU A 200 -5.08 -21.64 -2.31
C LEU A 200 -6.31 -20.87 -1.78
N PRO A 201 -6.76 -21.10 -0.53
CA PRO A 201 -7.91 -20.35 -0.02
C PRO A 201 -7.70 -18.84 -0.01
N ALA A 202 -6.50 -18.39 0.39
CA ALA A 202 -6.19 -16.97 0.39
C ALA A 202 -6.04 -16.39 -1.03
N ALA A 203 -5.50 -17.16 -2.00
CA ALA A 203 -5.45 -16.75 -3.40
C ALA A 203 -6.84 -16.54 -4.00
N ILE A 204 -7.79 -17.45 -3.71
CA ILE A 204 -9.20 -17.31 -4.10
C ILE A 204 -9.82 -16.08 -3.43
N GLY A 205 -9.62 -15.88 -2.13
CA GLY A 205 -10.12 -14.71 -1.41
C GLY A 205 -9.54 -13.39 -1.97
N PHE A 206 -8.28 -13.37 -2.35
CA PHE A 206 -7.65 -12.21 -2.99
C PHE A 206 -8.27 -11.89 -4.35
N ALA A 207 -8.42 -12.90 -5.22
CA ALA A 207 -9.08 -12.74 -6.52
C ALA A 207 -10.52 -12.22 -6.33
N THR A 208 -11.27 -12.80 -5.40
CA THR A 208 -12.65 -12.38 -5.10
C THR A 208 -12.73 -10.93 -4.59
N ALA A 209 -11.75 -10.50 -3.81
CA ALA A 209 -11.70 -9.10 -3.35
C ALA A 209 -11.43 -8.11 -4.49
N LEU A 210 -10.62 -8.49 -5.47
CA LEU A 210 -10.37 -7.67 -6.66
C LEU A 210 -11.61 -7.60 -7.57
N ASP A 211 -12.29 -8.72 -7.79
CA ASP A 211 -13.50 -8.79 -8.62
C ASP A 211 -14.66 -7.95 -8.06
N ALA A 212 -14.72 -7.73 -6.75
CA ALA A 212 -15.71 -6.86 -6.12
C ALA A 212 -15.59 -5.39 -6.54
N GLY A 213 -14.45 -4.99 -7.08
CA GLY A 213 -14.19 -3.64 -7.57
C GLY A 213 -14.05 -2.59 -6.48
N PHE A 214 -13.83 -1.35 -6.91
CA PHE A 214 -13.45 -0.23 -6.05
C PHE A 214 -14.31 1.03 -6.29
N ALA A 215 -15.55 0.90 -6.74
CA ALA A 215 -16.45 2.05 -6.99
C ALA A 215 -16.64 2.94 -5.75
N TRP A 216 -16.44 2.39 -4.54
CA TRP A 216 -16.49 3.14 -3.28
C TRP A 216 -15.42 4.24 -3.16
N VAL A 217 -14.36 4.21 -3.99
CA VAL A 217 -13.32 5.25 -4.00
C VAL A 217 -13.89 6.62 -4.37
N GLU A 218 -14.92 6.68 -5.21
CA GLU A 218 -15.61 7.94 -5.54
C GLU A 218 -16.28 8.56 -4.29
N LYS A 219 -16.86 7.73 -3.43
CA LYS A 219 -17.37 8.19 -2.13
C LYS A 219 -16.23 8.73 -1.25
N ALA A 220 -15.09 8.03 -1.24
CA ALA A 220 -13.93 8.45 -0.47
C ALA A 220 -13.38 9.82 -0.92
N VAL A 221 -13.49 10.17 -2.21
CA VAL A 221 -13.10 11.52 -2.70
C VAL A 221 -13.93 12.60 -2.00
N ARG A 222 -15.27 12.47 -2.04
CA ARG A 222 -16.16 13.45 -1.39
C ARG A 222 -15.93 13.55 0.13
N LEU A 223 -15.74 12.41 0.79
CA LEU A 223 -15.47 12.38 2.23
C LEU A 223 -14.12 13.04 2.56
N ARG A 224 -13.12 12.87 1.69
CA ARG A 224 -11.80 13.48 1.85
C ARG A 224 -11.86 15.00 1.70
N GLU A 225 -12.58 15.51 0.72
CA GLU A 225 -12.77 16.94 0.51
C GLU A 225 -13.42 17.61 1.74
N VAL A 226 -14.47 17.00 2.27
CA VAL A 226 -15.13 17.48 3.50
C VAL A 226 -14.15 17.48 4.68
N LEU A 227 -13.38 16.40 4.84
CA LEU A 227 -12.42 16.30 5.93
C LEU A 227 -11.30 17.33 5.80
N ASP A 228 -10.66 17.45 4.64
CA ASP A 228 -9.57 18.38 4.37
C ASP A 228 -10.01 19.83 4.65
N ALA A 229 -11.16 20.24 4.12
CA ALA A 229 -11.71 21.58 4.35
C ALA A 229 -11.98 21.88 5.84
N ALA A 230 -12.54 20.91 6.58
CA ALA A 230 -12.85 21.09 8.00
C ALA A 230 -11.57 21.12 8.87
N ILE A 231 -10.55 20.34 8.53
CA ILE A 231 -9.23 20.35 9.19
C ILE A 231 -8.59 21.74 9.01
N THR A 232 -8.51 22.23 7.77
CA THR A 232 -7.94 23.54 7.45
C THR A 232 -8.69 24.67 8.16
N ALA A 233 -10.02 24.65 8.15
CA ALA A 233 -10.86 25.64 8.84
C ALA A 233 -10.65 25.64 10.37
N SER A 234 -10.21 24.53 10.96
CA SER A 234 -9.92 24.43 12.40
C SER A 234 -8.47 24.83 12.77
N GLY A 235 -7.64 25.21 11.79
CA GLY A 235 -6.24 25.56 11.95
C GLY A 235 -5.29 24.35 11.89
N GLY A 236 -5.78 23.21 11.44
CA GLY A 236 -4.93 22.05 11.09
C GLY A 236 -4.25 22.24 9.74
N ILE A 237 -3.28 21.40 9.45
CA ILE A 237 -2.52 21.44 8.20
C ILE A 237 -2.68 20.08 7.50
N VAL A 238 -3.09 20.11 6.25
CA VAL A 238 -3.15 18.93 5.38
C VAL A 238 -1.77 18.70 4.77
N VAL A 239 -1.19 17.52 5.02
CA VAL A 239 0.14 17.19 4.48
C VAL A 239 0.05 17.00 2.98
N ALA A 240 0.97 17.62 2.24
CA ALA A 240 1.01 17.59 0.78
C ALA A 240 -0.33 18.00 0.12
N GLU A 241 -0.98 19.05 0.63
CA GLU A 241 -2.32 19.50 0.20
C GLU A 241 -2.38 19.78 -1.30
N ALA A 242 -1.34 20.42 -1.84
CA ALA A 242 -1.25 20.79 -3.26
C ALA A 242 -0.92 19.63 -4.20
N SER A 243 -0.56 18.47 -3.66
CA SER A 243 -0.15 17.31 -4.45
C SER A 243 -1.36 16.45 -4.83
N ASN A 244 -1.23 15.71 -5.93
CA ASN A 244 -2.22 14.70 -6.28
C ASN A 244 -2.16 13.55 -5.26
N ARG A 245 -3.29 13.28 -4.57
CA ARG A 245 -3.36 12.31 -3.47
C ARG A 245 -4.48 11.32 -3.64
N LEU A 246 -4.23 10.06 -3.29
CA LEU A 246 -5.27 9.05 -3.23
C LEU A 246 -6.23 9.36 -2.09
N ALA A 247 -7.50 9.56 -2.40
CA ALA A 247 -8.52 10.00 -1.46
C ALA A 247 -8.71 9.09 -0.22
N THR A 248 -8.29 7.83 -0.32
CA THR A 248 -8.40 6.88 0.80
C THR A 248 -7.36 7.08 1.90
N ILE A 249 -6.36 7.97 1.70
CA ILE A 249 -5.28 8.25 2.65
C ILE A 249 -5.12 9.77 2.78
N GLY A 250 -5.02 10.26 4.00
CA GLY A 250 -4.66 11.66 4.27
C GLY A 250 -3.94 11.77 5.61
N SER A 251 -2.94 12.65 5.67
CA SER A 251 -2.20 12.97 6.88
C SER A 251 -2.46 14.42 7.29
N TYR A 252 -2.66 14.60 8.58
CA TYR A 252 -3.09 15.88 9.16
C TYR A 252 -2.24 16.23 10.36
N ARG A 253 -1.65 17.41 10.33
CA ARG A 253 -0.95 17.97 11.47
C ARG A 253 -1.91 18.81 12.31
N MET A 254 -1.90 18.60 13.62
CA MET A 254 -2.51 19.47 14.60
C MET A 254 -1.39 20.25 15.32
N PRO A 255 -1.14 21.52 14.95
CA PRO A 255 -0.03 22.27 15.53
C PRO A 255 -0.10 22.35 17.06
N GLY A 256 1.02 22.02 17.73
CA GLY A 256 1.14 22.03 19.18
C GLY A 256 0.60 20.79 19.90
N VAL A 257 0.05 19.80 19.19
CA VAL A 257 -0.52 18.59 19.81
C VAL A 257 0.19 17.34 19.28
N ALA A 258 0.92 16.66 20.15
CA ALA A 258 1.60 15.41 19.78
C ALA A 258 0.62 14.35 19.24
N ALA A 259 1.02 13.63 18.20
CA ALA A 259 0.21 12.59 17.59
C ALA A 259 -0.19 11.48 18.59
N SER A 260 0.65 11.17 19.56
CA SER A 260 0.32 10.23 20.64
C SER A 260 -0.93 10.65 21.44
N SER A 261 -1.05 11.93 21.77
CA SER A 261 -2.24 12.48 22.44
C SER A 261 -3.47 12.41 21.53
N GLN A 262 -3.30 12.72 20.23
CA GLN A 262 -4.39 12.62 19.25
C GLN A 262 -4.88 11.17 19.12
N LEU A 263 -3.97 10.18 19.02
CA LEU A 263 -4.29 8.76 18.97
C LEU A 263 -5.11 8.31 20.19
N ILE A 264 -4.68 8.66 21.41
CA ILE A 264 -5.38 8.29 22.64
C ILE A 264 -6.81 8.88 22.67
N ASN A 265 -6.98 10.14 22.25
CA ASN A 265 -8.31 10.76 22.23
C ASN A 265 -9.22 10.13 21.16
N CYS A 266 -8.69 9.79 19.98
CA CYS A 266 -9.42 9.08 18.94
C CYS A 266 -9.83 7.67 19.41
N ASP A 267 -8.89 6.91 19.97
CA ASP A 267 -9.14 5.54 20.47
C ASP A 267 -10.23 5.53 21.56
N ARG A 268 -10.17 6.46 22.52
CA ARG A 268 -11.23 6.63 23.55
C ARG A 268 -12.60 6.95 22.97
N ALA A 269 -12.66 7.53 21.79
CA ALA A 269 -13.89 7.80 21.04
C ALA A 269 -14.28 6.64 20.11
N GLY A 270 -13.55 5.52 20.12
CA GLY A 270 -13.77 4.37 19.24
C GLY A 270 -13.38 4.62 17.78
N ILE A 271 -12.40 5.49 17.54
CA ILE A 271 -11.91 5.84 16.21
C ILE A 271 -10.45 5.42 16.08
N ALA A 272 -10.17 4.47 15.18
CA ALA A 272 -8.83 4.00 14.90
C ALA A 272 -8.17 4.87 13.82
N VAL A 273 -7.09 5.57 14.19
CA VAL A 273 -6.22 6.32 13.28
C VAL A 273 -4.77 5.88 13.49
N SER A 274 -3.87 6.33 12.64
CA SER A 274 -2.43 5.98 12.73
C SER A 274 -1.58 7.23 12.87
N ALA A 275 -0.35 7.10 13.35
CA ALA A 275 0.63 8.18 13.40
C ALA A 275 2.04 7.65 13.16
N GLY A 276 2.90 8.46 12.57
CA GLY A 276 4.28 8.14 12.26
C GLY A 276 4.44 6.91 11.36
N SER A 277 5.63 6.34 11.33
CA SER A 277 5.84 4.99 10.80
C SER A 277 5.23 4.01 11.82
N ALA A 278 4.02 3.52 11.55
CA ALA A 278 3.36 2.49 12.35
C ALA A 278 4.10 1.15 12.18
N CYS A 279 5.30 1.05 12.74
CA CYS A 279 6.07 -0.18 12.76
C CYS A 279 5.78 -1.00 14.01
N SER A 280 5.88 -2.31 13.84
CA SER A 280 5.58 -3.44 14.71
C SER A 280 6.13 -3.43 16.15
N SER A 281 6.82 -2.38 16.59
CA SER A 281 7.47 -2.31 17.90
C SER A 281 6.71 -1.52 18.97
N GLY A 282 5.51 -1.01 18.69
CA GLY A 282 4.70 -0.26 19.68
C GLY A 282 5.25 1.12 20.06
N THR A 283 6.41 1.52 19.58
CA THR A 283 7.00 2.84 19.77
C THR A 283 6.70 3.74 18.57
N LEU A 284 6.12 4.91 18.81
CA LEU A 284 5.92 5.94 17.80
C LEU A 284 7.29 6.49 17.38
N LYS A 285 7.77 6.07 16.21
CA LYS A 285 8.93 6.71 15.58
C LYS A 285 8.46 7.87 14.72
N THR A 286 9.24 8.94 14.68
CA THR A 286 9.02 10.04 13.75
C THR A 286 9.03 9.51 12.32
N SER A 287 8.10 9.97 11.49
CA SER A 287 7.99 9.54 10.09
C SER A 287 9.25 9.89 9.31
N HIS A 288 9.92 8.90 8.74
CA HIS A 288 11.03 9.12 7.80
C HIS A 288 10.52 9.76 6.50
N VAL A 289 9.27 9.51 6.11
CA VAL A 289 8.61 10.10 4.94
C VAL A 289 8.54 11.62 5.11
N LEU A 290 8.00 12.10 6.23
CA LEU A 290 7.91 13.52 6.50
C LEU A 290 9.32 14.16 6.63
N GLY A 291 10.27 13.46 7.24
CA GLY A 291 11.67 13.89 7.29
C GLY A 291 12.28 14.05 5.90
N ALA A 292 12.07 13.09 4.99
CA ALA A 292 12.53 13.17 3.61
C ALA A 292 11.86 14.32 2.83
N MET A 293 10.62 14.69 3.18
CA MET A 293 9.90 15.85 2.65
C MET A 293 10.31 17.19 3.28
N GLY A 294 11.32 17.20 4.17
CA GLY A 294 11.86 18.43 4.79
C GLY A 294 11.13 18.89 6.06
N TRP A 295 10.25 18.07 6.64
CA TRP A 295 9.58 18.42 7.89
C TRP A 295 10.55 18.26 9.08
N ASP A 296 10.54 19.22 9.99
CA ASP A 296 11.26 19.08 11.27
C ASP A 296 10.61 18.03 12.17
N GLY A 297 11.39 17.47 13.09
CA GLY A 297 10.94 16.36 13.94
C GLY A 297 9.75 16.73 14.84
N ARG A 298 9.63 17.98 15.29
CA ARG A 298 8.50 18.45 16.10
C ARG A 298 7.23 18.45 15.26
N SER A 299 7.24 19.12 14.12
CA SER A 299 6.09 19.17 13.19
C SER A 299 5.65 17.78 12.73
N ALA A 300 6.59 16.91 12.39
CA ALA A 300 6.32 15.54 12.01
C ALA A 300 5.70 14.70 13.14
N SER A 301 6.05 14.97 14.41
CA SER A 301 5.49 14.28 15.58
C SER A 301 4.05 14.69 15.93
N GLU A 302 3.50 15.71 15.27
CA GLU A 302 2.14 16.22 15.45
C GLU A 302 1.16 15.69 14.39
N VAL A 303 1.60 14.80 13.49
CA VAL A 303 0.82 14.32 12.34
C VAL A 303 0.14 12.98 12.62
N VAL A 304 -1.16 12.92 12.34
CA VAL A 304 -1.94 11.66 12.30
C VAL A 304 -2.36 11.35 10.88
N ARG A 305 -2.47 10.05 10.56
CA ARG A 305 -2.99 9.57 9.27
C ARG A 305 -4.39 9.01 9.44
N VAL A 306 -5.32 9.48 8.62
CA VAL A 306 -6.69 9.00 8.50
C VAL A 306 -6.85 8.23 7.20
N SER A 307 -7.34 7.00 7.29
CA SER A 307 -7.56 6.14 6.12
C SER A 307 -9.03 5.76 6.02
N PHE A 308 -9.57 5.74 4.79
CA PHE A 308 -10.94 5.33 4.48
C PHE A 308 -10.97 3.94 3.86
N ASN A 309 -12.05 3.21 4.09
CA ASN A 309 -12.40 1.95 3.44
C ASN A 309 -13.81 2.03 2.83
N ALA A 310 -14.32 0.94 2.28
CA ALA A 310 -15.64 0.88 1.65
C ALA A 310 -16.79 1.25 2.60
N ASP A 311 -16.65 0.89 3.88
CA ASP A 311 -17.71 1.10 4.90
C ASP A 311 -17.69 2.50 5.51
N THR A 312 -16.61 3.28 5.28
CA THR A 312 -16.49 4.62 5.86
C THR A 312 -17.66 5.51 5.41
N SER A 313 -18.32 6.14 6.37
CA SER A 313 -19.51 6.96 6.20
C SER A 313 -19.26 8.44 6.52
N GLU A 314 -20.20 9.30 6.15
CA GLU A 314 -20.20 10.71 6.54
C GLU A 314 -20.27 10.90 8.07
N SER A 315 -21.01 10.02 8.75
CA SER A 315 -21.08 10.03 10.22
C SER A 315 -19.75 9.67 10.87
N ASP A 316 -18.94 8.81 10.28
CA ASP A 316 -17.59 8.50 10.79
C ASP A 316 -16.66 9.71 10.65
N VAL A 317 -16.73 10.41 9.52
CA VAL A 317 -15.98 11.66 9.30
C VAL A 317 -16.44 12.74 10.29
N ALA A 318 -17.74 12.92 10.50
CA ALA A 318 -18.27 13.87 11.47
C ALA A 318 -17.79 13.56 12.90
N ARG A 319 -17.86 12.31 13.34
CA ARG A 319 -17.35 11.88 14.65
C ARG A 319 -15.85 12.16 14.81
N PHE A 320 -15.04 11.90 13.79
CA PHE A 320 -13.62 12.23 13.83
C PHE A 320 -13.41 13.74 13.97
N LEU A 321 -14.14 14.56 13.20
CA LEU A 321 -14.04 16.01 13.27
C LEU A 321 -14.46 16.57 14.64
N ASP A 322 -15.45 15.97 15.29
CA ASP A 322 -15.85 16.37 16.65
C ASP A 322 -14.72 16.09 17.65
N VAL A 323 -14.08 14.93 17.56
CA VAL A 323 -12.90 14.60 18.40
C VAL A 323 -11.76 15.57 18.10
N TRP A 324 -11.47 15.84 16.84
CA TRP A 324 -10.44 16.76 16.40
C TRP A 324 -10.64 18.14 16.99
N ARG A 325 -11.84 18.73 16.85
CA ARG A 325 -12.20 20.05 17.37
C ARG A 325 -12.06 20.13 18.90
N ASN A 326 -12.50 19.09 19.61
CA ASN A 326 -12.39 19.01 21.06
C ASN A 326 -10.93 19.01 21.53
N ILE A 327 -10.02 18.34 20.80
CA ILE A 327 -8.59 18.37 21.11
C ILE A 327 -8.03 19.78 20.87
N VAL A 328 -8.36 20.41 19.74
CA VAL A 328 -7.91 21.78 19.42
C VAL A 328 -8.36 22.79 20.49
N ILE A 329 -9.61 22.70 20.93
CA ILE A 329 -10.15 23.60 21.97
C ILE A 329 -9.38 23.45 23.29
N ARG A 330 -9.14 22.20 23.70
CA ARG A 330 -8.39 21.92 24.95
C ARG A 330 -6.92 22.36 24.85
N ALA A 331 -6.29 22.19 23.72
CA ALA A 331 -4.91 22.59 23.50
C ALA A 331 -4.73 24.12 23.50
N LYS A 332 -5.76 24.88 23.08
CA LYS A 332 -5.75 26.35 23.12
C LYS A 332 -6.03 26.90 24.54
N ALA A 333 -6.63 26.10 25.40
CA ALA A 333 -6.99 26.50 26.77
C ALA A 333 -5.88 26.15 27.79
N ALA A 334 -4.88 25.35 27.42
CA ALA A 334 -3.75 24.95 28.24
C ALA A 334 -2.52 25.83 27.99
#